data_8b311b6c5077ec2b3c18c97b87947905
#
_entry.id   8b311b6c5077ec2b3c18c97b87947905
#
_cell.length_a   1.000
_cell.length_b   1.000
_cell.length_c   1.000
_cell.angle_alpha   90.00
_cell.angle_beta   90.00
_cell.angle_gamma   90.00
#
_symmetry.space_group_name_H-M   'P 1'
#
loop_
_entity.id
_entity.type
_entity.pdbx_description
1 polymer ?
#
loop_
_entity_poly.entity_id
_entity_poly.type
_entity_poly.pdbx_seq_one_letter_code
_entity_poly.pdbx_strand_id
1 'polypeptide(L)'
;MCIRDSSEPVAARVATTLFAVIVLSTFWDQRAVLVQHFGQLGLACLVLNLLILCCAWLLGQQAHLSRSDRISVVTECGLHNSAVGIYVCLELLHSPAMSVPSVVYALMMNFGTLAFVVLMRKSSPPSRLVTS
;
A
#
# COMPACT_ATOMS: atom_id res chain seq x y z
N MET A 1 6.70 -11.58 -32.37
CA MET A 1 8.11 -11.33 -31.98
C MET A 1 8.08 -11.07 -30.47
N CYS A 2 8.19 -12.17 -29.67
CA CYS A 2 8.16 -12.08 -28.20
C CYS A 2 9.58 -11.76 -27.71
N ILE A 3 9.86 -10.52 -27.46
CA ILE A 3 11.02 -10.15 -26.62
C ILE A 3 10.58 -10.43 -25.18
N ARG A 4 10.83 -11.64 -24.75
CA ARG A 4 10.68 -12.03 -23.34
C ARG A 4 11.86 -11.43 -22.61
N ASP A 5 11.63 -10.24 -22.08
CA ASP A 5 12.67 -9.46 -21.43
C ASP A 5 13.10 -10.18 -20.14
N SER A 6 14.33 -10.67 -20.17
CA SER A 6 14.99 -11.35 -19.03
C SER A 6 15.27 -10.40 -17.86
N SER A 7 15.02 -9.11 -18.04
CA SER A 7 15.24 -8.05 -17.06
C SER A 7 14.03 -7.79 -16.12
N GLU A 8 12.82 -8.26 -16.47
CA GLU A 8 11.62 -8.07 -15.63
C GLU A 8 11.81 -8.52 -14.18
N PRO A 9 12.34 -9.72 -13.88
CA PRO A 9 12.46 -10.15 -12.48
C PRO A 9 13.54 -9.35 -11.72
N VAL A 10 14.56 -8.85 -12.39
CA VAL A 10 15.60 -8.02 -11.77
C VAL A 10 15.05 -6.63 -11.49
N ALA A 11 14.39 -6.00 -12.45
CA ALA A 11 13.75 -4.70 -12.28
C ALA A 11 12.72 -4.71 -11.16
N ALA A 12 11.88 -5.75 -11.08
CA ALA A 12 10.91 -5.92 -10.02
C ALA A 12 11.57 -6.04 -8.63
N ARG A 13 12.66 -6.80 -8.52
CA ARG A 13 13.42 -6.93 -7.26
C ARG A 13 14.08 -5.62 -6.85
N VAL A 14 14.69 -4.92 -7.79
CA VAL A 14 15.31 -3.61 -7.53
C VAL A 14 14.25 -2.60 -7.09
N ALA A 15 13.13 -2.50 -7.79
CA ALA A 15 12.02 -1.62 -7.42
C ALA A 15 11.47 -1.94 -6.02
N THR A 16 11.25 -3.23 -5.71
CA THR A 16 10.77 -3.66 -4.39
C THR A 16 11.78 -3.33 -3.29
N THR A 17 13.07 -3.53 -3.54
CA THR A 17 14.12 -3.22 -2.57
C THR A 17 14.22 -1.71 -2.33
N LEU A 18 14.21 -0.91 -3.40
CA LEU A 18 14.21 0.55 -3.28
C LEU A 18 12.96 1.05 -2.52
N PHE A 19 11.79 0.51 -2.84
CA PHE A 19 10.56 0.82 -2.12
C PHE A 19 10.66 0.48 -0.63
N ALA A 20 11.16 -0.71 -0.29
CA ALA A 20 11.35 -1.12 1.10
C ALA A 20 12.34 -0.19 1.84
N VAL A 21 13.44 0.21 1.20
CA VAL A 21 14.41 1.14 1.77
C VAL A 21 13.77 2.51 2.03
N ILE A 22 13.00 3.04 1.08
CA ILE A 22 12.30 4.32 1.24
C ILE A 22 11.29 4.25 2.38
N VAL A 23 10.49 3.19 2.46
CA VAL A 23 9.51 3.01 3.54
C VAL A 23 10.20 2.92 4.90
N LEU A 24 11.29 2.15 5.00
CA LEU A 24 12.04 2.01 6.25
C LEU A 24 12.74 3.31 6.67
N SER A 25 13.31 4.06 5.74
CA SER A 25 13.93 5.36 6.04
C SER A 25 12.90 6.36 6.52
N THR A 26 11.75 6.45 5.83
CA THR A 26 10.64 7.32 6.24
C THR A 26 10.12 6.96 7.63
N PHE A 27 10.00 5.66 7.92
CA PHE A 27 9.62 5.19 9.24
C PHE A 27 10.62 5.64 10.32
N TRP A 28 11.92 5.51 10.01
CA TRP A 28 12.98 5.89 10.94
C TRP A 28 13.00 7.40 11.23
N ASP A 29 12.88 8.21 10.18
CA ASP A 29 12.88 9.66 10.28
C ASP A 29 11.66 10.20 11.04
N GLN A 30 10.50 9.59 10.83
CA GLN A 30 9.23 10.04 11.40
C GLN A 30 8.84 9.33 12.70
N ARG A 31 9.72 8.51 13.27
CA ARG A 31 9.41 7.71 14.46
C ARG A 31 8.89 8.53 15.66
N ALA A 32 9.42 9.74 15.86
CA ALA A 32 9.01 10.59 16.98
C ALA A 32 7.56 11.06 16.81
N VAL A 33 7.21 11.53 15.62
CA VAL A 33 5.86 11.95 15.24
C VAL A 33 4.89 10.78 15.34
N LEU A 34 5.33 9.61 14.86
CA LEU A 34 4.53 8.40 14.91
C LEU A 34 4.18 8.02 16.35
N VAL A 35 5.16 7.93 17.23
CA VAL A 35 4.96 7.54 18.65
C VAL A 35 4.04 8.54 19.36
N GLN A 36 4.23 9.84 19.10
CA GLN A 36 3.47 10.89 19.78
C GLN A 36 2.00 10.94 19.36
N HIS A 37 1.70 10.70 18.10
CA HIS A 37 0.34 10.83 17.53
C HIS A 37 -0.33 9.50 17.18
N PHE A 38 0.37 8.38 17.35
CA PHE A 38 -0.11 7.06 16.96
C PHE A 38 -1.43 6.67 17.67
N GLY A 39 -1.57 6.99 18.93
CA GLY A 39 -2.77 6.61 19.71
C GLY A 39 -4.03 7.33 19.26
N GLN A 40 -3.90 8.56 18.74
CA GLN A 40 -5.05 9.37 18.32
C GLN A 40 -5.37 9.20 16.83
N LEU A 41 -4.35 9.18 15.98
CA LEU A 41 -4.50 9.16 14.53
C LEU A 41 -4.37 7.75 13.93
N GLY A 42 -3.59 6.87 14.54
CA GLY A 42 -3.30 5.56 13.98
C GLY A 42 -4.53 4.69 13.80
N LEU A 43 -5.42 4.68 14.81
CA LEU A 43 -6.68 3.92 14.73
C LEU A 43 -7.60 4.47 13.63
N ALA A 44 -7.73 5.79 13.55
CA ALA A 44 -8.56 6.42 12.51
C ALA A 44 -8.02 6.13 11.11
N CYS A 45 -6.70 6.24 10.92
CA CYS A 45 -6.02 5.90 9.66
C CYS A 45 -6.17 4.43 9.29
N LEU A 46 -6.07 3.52 10.27
CA LEU A 46 -6.26 2.10 10.05
C LEU A 46 -7.70 1.78 9.63
N VAL A 47 -8.69 2.33 10.34
CA VAL A 47 -10.11 2.16 10.01
C VAL A 47 -10.39 2.68 8.61
N LEU A 48 -9.88 3.87 8.26
CA LEU A 48 -10.03 4.44 6.93
C LEU A 48 -9.43 3.53 5.86
N ASN A 49 -8.22 3.00 6.06
CA ASN A 49 -7.60 2.09 5.11
C ASN A 49 -8.41 0.79 4.95
N LEU A 50 -8.88 0.19 6.04
CA LEU A 50 -9.74 -1.00 5.99
C LEU A 50 -11.05 -0.74 5.26
N LEU A 51 -11.68 0.41 5.46
CA LEU A 51 -12.89 0.80 4.73
C LEU A 51 -12.62 0.90 3.23
N ILE A 52 -11.51 1.51 2.83
CA ILE A 52 -11.10 1.61 1.41
C ILE A 52 -10.90 0.21 0.81
N LEU A 53 -10.17 -0.67 1.48
CA LEU A 53 -9.96 -2.04 1.02
C LEU A 53 -11.28 -2.81 0.90
N CYS A 54 -12.18 -2.69 1.88
CA CYS A 54 -13.52 -3.28 1.84
C CYS A 54 -14.36 -2.74 0.68
N CYS A 55 -14.42 -1.42 0.50
CA CYS A 55 -15.19 -0.81 -0.59
C CYS A 55 -14.64 -1.25 -1.95
N ALA A 56 -13.33 -1.21 -2.13
CA ALA A 56 -12.69 -1.67 -3.37
C ALA A 56 -12.97 -3.15 -3.65
N TRP A 57 -12.96 -4.00 -2.62
CA TRP A 57 -13.30 -5.40 -2.73
C TRP A 57 -14.75 -5.61 -3.17
N LEU A 58 -15.70 -4.91 -2.54
CA LEU A 58 -17.13 -4.99 -2.88
C LEU A 58 -17.41 -4.49 -4.30
N LEU A 59 -16.81 -3.36 -4.68
CA LEU A 59 -16.93 -2.82 -6.04
C LEU A 59 -16.35 -3.79 -7.08
N GLY A 60 -15.20 -4.39 -6.80
CA GLY A 60 -14.61 -5.41 -7.66
C GLY A 60 -15.48 -6.68 -7.78
N GLN A 61 -16.26 -7.02 -6.74
CA GLN A 61 -17.26 -8.09 -6.83
C GLN A 61 -18.43 -7.72 -7.74
N GLN A 62 -18.97 -6.52 -7.57
CA GLN A 62 -20.09 -6.03 -8.38
C GLN A 62 -19.71 -5.88 -9.86
N ALA A 63 -18.46 -5.49 -10.12
CA ALA A 63 -17.90 -5.41 -11.47
C ALA A 63 -17.55 -6.79 -12.07
N HIS A 64 -17.86 -7.89 -11.40
CA HIS A 64 -17.57 -9.25 -11.84
C HIS A 64 -16.11 -9.50 -12.24
N LEU A 65 -15.17 -8.78 -11.60
CA LEU A 65 -13.74 -8.95 -11.85
C LEU A 65 -13.26 -10.35 -11.43
N SER A 66 -12.30 -10.88 -12.19
CA SER A 66 -11.62 -12.11 -11.77
C SER A 66 -10.98 -11.91 -10.39
N ARG A 67 -10.73 -13.00 -9.66
CA ARG A 67 -10.11 -12.90 -8.33
C ARG A 67 -8.75 -12.22 -8.38
N SER A 68 -7.96 -12.48 -9.42
CA SER A 68 -6.64 -11.89 -9.62
C SER A 68 -6.74 -10.38 -9.82
N ASP A 69 -7.61 -9.95 -10.74
CA ASP A 69 -7.81 -8.55 -11.06
C ASP A 69 -8.36 -7.78 -9.86
N ARG A 70 -9.27 -8.40 -9.11
CA ARG A 70 -9.82 -7.83 -7.89
C ARG A 70 -8.74 -7.58 -6.84
N ILE A 71 -7.85 -8.55 -6.59
CA ILE A 71 -6.73 -8.37 -5.67
C ILE A 71 -5.84 -7.22 -6.13
N SER A 72 -5.54 -7.12 -7.42
CA SER A 72 -4.74 -6.03 -7.98
C SER A 72 -5.39 -4.67 -7.78
N VAL A 73 -6.68 -4.53 -8.13
CA VAL A 73 -7.44 -3.28 -7.95
C VAL A 73 -7.53 -2.88 -6.48
N VAL A 74 -7.82 -3.83 -5.58
CA VAL A 74 -7.90 -3.55 -4.14
C VAL A 74 -6.55 -3.11 -3.59
N THR A 75 -5.45 -3.75 -4.03
CA THR A 75 -4.10 -3.37 -3.63
C THR A 75 -3.75 -1.96 -4.11
N GLU A 76 -4.09 -1.63 -5.35
CA GLU A 76 -3.88 -0.30 -5.92
C GLU A 76 -4.69 0.77 -5.17
N CYS A 77 -5.96 0.48 -4.90
CA CYS A 77 -6.83 1.37 -4.10
C CYS A 77 -6.34 1.52 -2.65
N GLY A 78 -5.69 0.51 -2.09
CA GLY A 78 -5.13 0.56 -0.73
C GLY A 78 -3.84 1.35 -0.61
N LEU A 79 -3.10 1.51 -1.71
CA LEU A 79 -1.81 2.21 -1.76
C LEU A 79 -1.96 3.60 -2.38
N HIS A 80 -2.30 4.59 -1.56
CA HIS A 80 -2.40 5.97 -2.01
C HIS A 80 -1.04 6.68 -1.98
N ASN A 81 -0.87 7.65 -2.88
CA ASN A 81 0.33 8.47 -2.90
C ASN A 81 0.28 9.56 -1.82
N SER A 82 0.60 9.20 -0.59
CA SER A 82 0.65 10.13 0.55
C SER A 82 1.77 11.17 0.43
N ALA A 83 2.78 10.93 -0.42
CA ALA A 83 3.89 11.86 -0.60
C ALA A 83 3.42 13.21 -1.13
N VAL A 84 2.39 13.23 -1.99
CA VAL A 84 1.79 14.48 -2.49
C VAL A 84 1.18 15.29 -1.34
N GLY A 85 0.44 14.63 -0.44
CA GLY A 85 -0.13 15.29 0.75
C GLY A 85 0.95 15.86 1.67
N ILE A 86 2.02 15.12 1.90
CA ILE A 86 3.16 15.58 2.70
C ILE A 86 3.84 16.78 2.03
N TYR A 87 4.10 16.70 0.72
CA TYR A 87 4.70 17.78 -0.06
C TYR A 87 3.88 19.06 0.02
N VAL A 88 2.57 18.99 -0.20
CA VAL A 88 1.67 20.15 -0.11
C VAL A 88 1.72 20.77 1.29
N CYS A 89 1.72 19.98 2.35
CA CYS A 89 1.78 20.49 3.72
C CYS A 89 3.12 21.17 4.04
N LEU A 90 4.22 20.62 3.57
CA LEU A 90 5.55 21.13 3.89
C LEU A 90 5.95 22.32 3.00
N GLU A 91 5.77 22.19 1.67
CA GLU A 91 6.28 23.14 0.69
C GLU A 91 5.28 24.26 0.35
N LEU A 92 4.00 23.95 0.26
CA LEU A 92 2.98 24.94 -0.11
C LEU A 92 2.35 25.62 1.10
N LEU A 93 2.03 24.87 2.15
CA LEU A 93 1.38 25.41 3.35
C LEU A 93 2.39 25.78 4.45
N HIS A 94 3.66 25.44 4.30
CA HIS A 94 4.73 25.65 5.29
C HIS A 94 4.31 25.24 6.71
N SER A 95 3.50 24.19 6.83
CA SER A 95 2.94 23.72 8.10
C SER A 95 3.28 22.24 8.33
N PRO A 96 4.40 21.95 9.02
CA PRO A 96 4.78 20.58 9.36
C PRO A 96 3.70 19.84 10.16
N ALA A 97 2.95 20.55 11.00
CA ALA A 97 1.88 19.95 11.81
C ALA A 97 0.76 19.35 10.95
N MET A 98 0.46 19.96 9.79
CA MET A 98 -0.55 19.44 8.86
C MET A 98 -0.08 18.19 8.10
N SER A 99 1.22 17.91 8.03
CA SER A 99 1.74 16.70 7.39
C SER A 99 1.60 15.44 8.27
N VAL A 100 1.44 15.60 9.58
CA VAL A 100 1.38 14.50 10.54
C VAL A 100 0.34 13.44 10.19
N PRO A 101 -0.93 13.77 9.90
CA PRO A 101 -1.92 12.78 9.50
C PRO A 101 -1.53 12.01 8.22
N SER A 102 -0.94 12.71 7.24
CA SER A 102 -0.48 12.08 5.99
C SER A 102 0.66 11.08 6.22
N VAL A 103 1.59 11.41 7.12
CA VAL A 103 2.70 10.51 7.50
C VAL A 103 2.18 9.28 8.22
N VAL A 104 1.30 9.45 9.22
CA VAL A 104 0.69 8.34 9.96
C VAL A 104 -0.11 7.45 9.02
N TYR A 105 -0.89 8.06 8.11
CA TYR A 105 -1.66 7.34 7.11
C TYR A 105 -0.76 6.55 6.15
N ALA A 106 0.33 7.14 5.66
CA ALA A 106 1.31 6.46 4.81
C ALA A 106 1.83 5.16 5.42
N LEU A 107 2.11 5.17 6.72
CA LEU A 107 2.56 3.99 7.43
C LEU A 107 1.43 2.95 7.58
N MET A 108 0.26 3.39 8.03
CA MET A 108 -0.87 2.48 8.26
C MET A 108 -1.36 1.80 6.97
N MET A 109 -1.40 2.52 5.85
CA MET A 109 -1.83 1.93 4.58
C MET A 109 -0.88 0.84 4.09
N ASN A 110 0.44 0.99 4.29
CA ASN A 110 1.41 -0.04 3.92
C ASN A 110 1.20 -1.32 4.73
N PHE A 111 0.99 -1.22 6.05
CA PHE A 111 0.70 -2.37 6.91
C PHE A 111 -0.64 -3.02 6.56
N GLY A 112 -1.69 -2.24 6.39
CA GLY A 112 -3.04 -2.73 6.07
C GLY A 112 -3.07 -3.44 4.72
N THR A 113 -2.48 -2.84 3.70
CA THR A 113 -2.45 -3.43 2.35
C THR A 113 -1.55 -4.68 2.31
N LEU A 114 -0.41 -4.67 3.00
CA LEU A 114 0.46 -5.85 3.10
C LEU A 114 -0.27 -7.01 3.81
N ALA A 115 -0.95 -6.73 4.92
CA ALA A 115 -1.76 -7.73 5.62
C ALA A 115 -2.84 -8.31 4.71
N PHE A 116 -3.55 -7.46 3.96
CA PHE A 116 -4.55 -7.91 2.97
C PHE A 116 -3.93 -8.84 1.93
N VAL A 117 -2.81 -8.47 1.31
CA VAL A 117 -2.14 -9.29 0.28
C VAL A 117 -1.70 -10.64 0.86
N VAL A 118 -1.15 -10.67 2.07
CA VAL A 118 -0.72 -11.91 2.74
C VAL A 118 -1.91 -12.82 3.03
N LEU A 119 -3.03 -12.26 3.50
CA LEU A 119 -4.27 -13.01 3.74
C LEU A 119 -4.82 -13.61 2.44
N MET A 120 -4.84 -12.82 1.37
CA MET A 120 -5.34 -13.30 0.07
C MET A 120 -4.46 -14.39 -0.54
N ARG A 121 -3.14 -14.31 -0.37
CA ARG A 121 -2.21 -15.37 -0.81
C ARG A 121 -2.44 -16.69 -0.08
N LYS A 122 -2.66 -16.64 1.24
CA LYS A 122 -2.96 -17.85 2.04
C LYS A 122 -4.29 -18.50 1.64
N SER A 123 -5.24 -17.71 1.18
CA SER A 123 -6.57 -18.18 0.75
C SER A 123 -6.60 -18.66 -0.72
N SER A 124 -5.49 -18.60 -1.44
CA SER A 124 -5.40 -19.13 -2.80
C SER A 124 -5.00 -20.61 -2.75
N PRO A 125 -5.81 -21.54 -3.28
CA PRO A 125 -5.36 -22.91 -3.44
C PRO A 125 -4.16 -22.96 -4.40
N PRO A 126 -3.20 -23.89 -4.22
CA PRO A 126 -2.06 -24.00 -5.11
C PRO A 126 -2.59 -24.22 -6.53
N SER A 127 -2.18 -23.34 -7.45
CA SER A 127 -2.48 -23.51 -8.87
C SER A 127 -1.95 -24.87 -9.30
N ARG A 128 -2.85 -25.78 -9.65
CA ARG A 128 -2.46 -27.04 -10.32
C ARG A 128 -1.78 -26.61 -11.62
N LEU A 129 -0.49 -26.87 -11.70
CA LEU A 129 0.23 -26.80 -12.95
C LEU A 129 -0.50 -27.75 -13.91
N VAL A 130 -1.22 -27.20 -14.86
CA VAL A 130 -1.75 -27.97 -15.98
C VAL A 130 -0.54 -28.30 -16.84
N THR A 131 0.04 -29.46 -16.61
CA THR A 131 0.96 -30.10 -17.54
C THR A 131 0.13 -30.66 -18.68
N SER A 132 0.16 -30.02 -19.80
CA SER A 132 -0.25 -30.59 -21.09
C SER A 132 0.84 -30.35 -22.12
#